data_96fabee0586540c18ba351f52365aa66
#
_entry.id   96fabee0586540c18ba351f52365aa66
#
_cell.length_a   1.000
_cell.length_b   1.000
_cell.length_c   1.000
_cell.angle_alpha   90.00
_cell.angle_beta   90.00
_cell.angle_gamma   90.00
#
_symmetry.space_group_name_H-M   'P 1'
#
loop_
_entity.id
_entity.type
_entity.pdbx_description
1 polymer ?
#
loop_
_entity_poly.entity_id
_entity_poly.type
_entity_poly.pdbx_seq_one_letter_code
_entity_poly.pdbx_strand_id
1 'polypeptide(L)'
;MENYLDRINEVVEEDIIPLEEDFLLRGFLSVLPKLNECREKVKKLGLWTPYLSKKHGGMGLSLLEFASVSELLGKSLLGHYCFNSQAPDIGNIELLKDHASSELKNKFLSPLISGEI
;
A
#
# COMPACT_ATOMS: atom_id res chain seq x y z
N MET A 1 9.75 -13.04 -18.46
CA MET A 1 9.65 -11.68 -17.88
C MET A 1 8.76 -11.72 -16.65
N GLU A 2 9.32 -11.28 -15.54
CA GLU A 2 8.62 -11.27 -14.26
C GLU A 2 7.56 -10.16 -14.26
N ASN A 3 6.31 -10.51 -14.02
CA ASN A 3 5.25 -9.51 -13.98
C ASN A 3 5.11 -8.91 -12.58
N TYR A 4 4.32 -7.83 -12.48
CA TYR A 4 4.17 -7.15 -11.19
C TYR A 4 3.48 -8.02 -10.12
N LEU A 5 2.61 -8.95 -10.51
CA LEU A 5 1.97 -9.86 -9.56
C LEU A 5 2.98 -10.77 -8.87
N ASP A 6 3.95 -11.28 -9.63
CA ASP A 6 5.01 -12.12 -9.06
C ASP A 6 5.87 -11.33 -8.09
N ARG A 7 6.19 -10.09 -8.42
CA ARG A 7 6.98 -9.21 -7.55
C ARG A 7 6.23 -8.86 -6.26
N ILE A 8 4.94 -8.59 -6.37
CA ILE A 8 4.09 -8.32 -5.18
C ILE A 8 4.01 -9.56 -4.31
N ASN A 9 3.79 -10.73 -4.91
CA ASN A 9 3.71 -11.97 -4.16
C ASN A 9 5.01 -12.27 -3.43
N GLU A 10 6.16 -12.03 -4.06
CA GLU A 10 7.46 -12.19 -3.45
C GLU A 10 7.61 -11.32 -2.20
N VAL A 11 7.22 -10.05 -2.28
CA VAL A 11 7.25 -9.14 -1.12
C VAL A 11 6.35 -9.67 -0.01
N VAL A 12 5.13 -10.09 -0.34
CA VAL A 12 4.18 -10.61 0.64
C VAL A 12 4.76 -11.82 1.36
N GLU A 13 5.30 -12.78 0.63
CA GLU A 13 5.82 -14.02 1.22
C GLU A 13 7.14 -13.85 1.96
N GLU A 14 8.04 -13.02 1.46
CA GLU A 14 9.37 -12.89 2.04
C GLU A 14 9.49 -11.80 3.09
N ASP A 15 8.76 -10.70 2.93
CA ASP A 15 8.93 -9.53 3.82
C ASP A 15 7.76 -9.30 4.78
N ILE A 16 6.57 -9.77 4.46
CA ILE A 16 5.36 -9.45 5.24
C ILE A 16 4.89 -10.64 6.09
N ILE A 17 4.65 -11.79 5.48
CA ILE A 17 4.18 -12.97 6.22
C ILE A 17 5.07 -13.33 7.40
N PRO A 18 6.42 -13.27 7.29
CA PRO A 18 7.28 -13.55 8.44
C PRO A 18 7.08 -12.64 9.64
N LEU A 19 6.44 -11.48 9.48
CA LEU A 19 6.16 -10.55 10.57
C LEU A 19 4.88 -10.89 11.35
N GLU A 20 4.05 -11.79 10.83
CA GLU A 20 2.73 -12.07 11.42
C GLU A 20 2.83 -12.65 12.83
N GLU A 21 3.80 -13.51 13.09
CA GLU A 21 3.96 -14.10 14.42
C GLU A 21 4.20 -13.03 15.49
N ASP A 22 5.14 -12.11 15.23
CA ASP A 22 5.42 -11.01 16.15
C ASP A 22 4.22 -10.07 16.28
N PHE A 23 3.53 -9.82 15.17
CA PHE A 23 2.32 -9.00 15.17
C PHE A 23 1.25 -9.61 16.08
N LEU A 24 0.99 -10.91 15.95
CA LEU A 24 -0.04 -11.58 16.73
C LEU A 24 0.33 -11.69 18.21
N LEU A 25 1.61 -11.87 18.53
CA LEU A 25 2.06 -12.03 19.90
C LEU A 25 2.31 -10.71 20.61
N ARG A 26 2.77 -9.69 19.93
CA ARG A 26 3.25 -8.43 20.54
C ARG A 26 2.53 -7.18 20.06
N GLY A 27 1.66 -7.29 19.08
CA GLY A 27 0.86 -6.19 18.54
C GLY A 27 1.51 -5.40 17.43
N PHE A 28 0.74 -4.49 16.86
CA PHE A 28 1.13 -3.71 15.68
C PHE A 28 2.39 -2.87 15.90
N LEU A 29 2.47 -2.20 17.04
CA LEU A 29 3.59 -1.29 17.30
C LEU A 29 4.94 -2.01 17.35
N SER A 30 4.95 -3.29 17.74
CA SER A 30 6.19 -4.05 17.81
C SER A 30 6.80 -4.32 16.43
N VAL A 31 5.97 -4.43 15.40
CA VAL A 31 6.43 -4.70 14.04
C VAL A 31 6.47 -3.45 13.16
N LEU A 32 6.02 -2.31 13.67
CA LEU A 32 5.94 -1.08 12.89
C LEU A 32 7.26 -0.67 12.23
N PRO A 33 8.42 -0.73 12.90
CA PRO A 33 9.69 -0.39 12.23
C PRO A 33 9.95 -1.26 11.00
N LYS A 34 9.69 -2.54 11.08
CA LYS A 34 9.88 -3.47 9.94
C LYS A 34 8.82 -3.26 8.86
N LEU A 35 7.60 -2.92 9.25
CA LEU A 35 6.56 -2.57 8.29
C LEU A 35 6.95 -1.30 7.51
N ASN A 36 7.51 -0.32 8.19
CA ASN A 36 7.97 0.91 7.53
C ASN A 36 9.12 0.62 6.55
N GLU A 37 10.05 -0.27 6.91
CA GLU A 37 11.09 -0.71 5.99
C GLU A 37 10.49 -1.38 4.75
N CYS A 38 9.49 -2.23 4.93
CA CYS A 38 8.80 -2.88 3.83
C CYS A 38 8.09 -1.86 2.94
N ARG A 39 7.43 -0.86 3.53
CA ARG A 39 6.76 0.21 2.78
C ARG A 39 7.75 0.98 1.91
N GLU A 40 8.93 1.30 2.45
CA GLU A 40 9.97 1.97 1.67
C GLU A 40 10.50 1.08 0.54
N LYS A 41 10.67 -0.21 0.78
CA LYS A 41 11.05 -1.18 -0.25
C LYS A 41 10.02 -1.22 -1.37
N VAL A 42 8.73 -1.27 -1.02
CA VAL A 42 7.63 -1.28 -1.99
C VAL A 42 7.65 -0.03 -2.87
N LYS A 43 7.90 1.13 -2.29
CA LYS A 43 8.05 2.37 -3.04
C LYS A 43 9.19 2.30 -4.04
N LYS A 44 10.35 1.80 -3.62
CA LYS A 44 11.53 1.67 -4.47
C LYS A 44 11.32 0.69 -5.62
N LEU A 45 10.51 -0.33 -5.41
CA LEU A 45 10.18 -1.32 -6.44
C LEU A 45 9.13 -0.80 -7.44
N GLY A 46 8.54 0.36 -7.19
CA GLY A 46 7.48 0.90 -8.05
C GLY A 46 6.12 0.22 -7.87
N LEU A 47 5.89 -0.38 -6.72
CA LEU A 47 4.66 -1.13 -6.42
C LEU A 47 3.72 -0.41 -5.43
N TRP A 48 4.07 0.81 -5.05
CA TRP A 48 3.32 1.61 -4.08
C TRP A 48 1.99 2.11 -4.65
N THR A 49 0.95 2.11 -3.83
CA THR A 49 -0.40 2.54 -4.21
C THR A 49 -0.83 2.00 -5.58
N PRO A 50 -0.86 0.67 -5.78
CA PRO A 50 -1.05 0.09 -7.11
C PRO A 50 -2.36 0.49 -7.80
N TYR A 51 -3.41 0.81 -7.03
CA TYR A 51 -4.72 1.21 -7.53
C TYR A 51 -4.75 2.64 -8.08
N LEU A 52 -3.77 3.46 -7.71
CA LEU A 52 -3.77 4.89 -8.06
C LEU A 52 -3.15 5.11 -9.44
N SER A 53 -3.56 6.19 -10.12
CA SER A 53 -3.01 6.51 -11.43
C SER A 53 -1.52 6.81 -11.35
N LYS A 54 -0.82 6.64 -12.46
CA LYS A 54 0.62 6.97 -12.55
C LYS A 54 0.88 8.44 -12.26
N LYS A 55 -0.04 9.31 -12.63
CA LYS A 55 0.01 10.75 -12.36
C LYS A 55 0.12 11.03 -10.85
N HIS A 56 -0.48 10.19 -10.02
CA HIS A 56 -0.46 10.32 -8.57
C HIS A 56 0.54 9.40 -7.88
N GLY A 57 1.45 8.80 -8.63
CA GLY A 57 2.49 7.95 -8.07
C GLY A 57 2.14 6.47 -7.96
N GLY A 58 1.00 6.07 -8.51
CA GLY A 58 0.57 4.67 -8.50
C GLY A 58 0.99 3.91 -9.74
N MET A 59 0.49 2.69 -9.86
CA MET A 59 0.81 1.81 -10.99
C MET A 59 -0.15 1.97 -12.16
N GLY A 60 -1.26 2.67 -11.97
CA GLY A 60 -2.26 2.88 -13.01
C GLY A 60 -3.04 1.63 -13.38
N LEU A 61 -3.22 0.71 -12.44
CA LEU A 61 -3.95 -0.52 -12.68
C LEU A 61 -5.47 -0.26 -12.79
N SER A 62 -6.14 -1.04 -13.65
CA SER A 62 -7.59 -1.06 -13.69
C SER A 62 -8.13 -1.67 -12.39
N LEU A 63 -9.44 -1.50 -12.16
CA LEU A 63 -10.08 -2.11 -11.00
C LEU A 63 -9.92 -3.63 -10.99
N LEU A 64 -10.06 -4.26 -12.16
CA LEU A 64 -9.90 -5.71 -12.29
C LEU A 64 -8.46 -6.15 -12.00
N GLU A 65 -7.48 -5.42 -12.52
CA GLU A 65 -6.08 -5.70 -12.25
C GLU A 65 -5.75 -5.51 -10.77
N PHE A 66 -6.27 -4.45 -10.16
CA PHE A 66 -6.09 -4.24 -8.72
C PHE A 66 -6.77 -5.33 -7.89
N ALA A 67 -7.90 -5.89 -8.34
CA ALA A 67 -8.55 -6.98 -7.64
C ALA A 67 -7.60 -8.18 -7.48
N SER A 68 -6.82 -8.49 -8.51
CA SER A 68 -5.81 -9.55 -8.44
C SER A 68 -4.69 -9.20 -7.46
N VAL A 69 -4.26 -7.95 -7.42
CA VAL A 69 -3.29 -7.47 -6.44
C VAL A 69 -3.84 -7.60 -5.02
N SER A 70 -5.07 -7.15 -4.81
CA SER A 70 -5.70 -7.19 -3.49
C SER A 70 -5.84 -8.62 -2.97
N GLU A 71 -6.09 -9.59 -3.85
CA GLU A 71 -6.12 -11.00 -3.48
C GLU A 71 -4.77 -11.46 -2.94
N LEU A 72 -3.67 -11.07 -3.57
CA LEU A 72 -2.33 -11.39 -3.08
C LEU A 72 -2.03 -10.72 -1.75
N LEU A 73 -2.39 -9.45 -1.60
CA LEU A 73 -2.19 -8.71 -0.36
C LEU A 73 -2.97 -9.32 0.80
N GLY A 74 -4.14 -9.89 0.50
CA GLY A 74 -4.99 -10.55 1.47
C GLY A 74 -4.44 -11.86 2.03
N LYS A 75 -3.32 -12.36 1.50
CA LYS A 75 -2.64 -13.51 2.10
C LYS A 75 -2.09 -13.19 3.49
N SER A 76 -1.91 -11.92 3.82
CA SER A 76 -1.43 -11.48 5.12
C SER A 76 -2.34 -10.40 5.70
N LEU A 77 -2.46 -10.39 7.02
CA LEU A 77 -3.17 -9.34 7.75
C LEU A 77 -2.50 -7.97 7.56
N LEU A 78 -1.23 -7.95 7.18
CA LEU A 78 -0.41 -6.74 7.06
C LEU A 78 -0.17 -6.32 5.61
N GLY A 79 -0.64 -7.11 4.64
CA GLY A 79 -0.34 -6.88 3.22
C GLY A 79 -0.82 -5.54 2.70
N HIS A 80 -2.09 -5.21 2.92
CA HIS A 80 -2.67 -3.97 2.42
C HIS A 80 -2.00 -2.73 3.03
N TYR A 81 -1.62 -2.80 4.30
CA TYR A 81 -0.90 -1.70 4.95
C TYR A 81 0.44 -1.41 4.26
N CYS A 82 1.20 -2.45 3.93
CA CYS A 82 2.53 -2.30 3.34
C CYS A 82 2.50 -1.72 1.92
N PHE A 83 1.35 -1.80 1.23
CA PHE A 83 1.18 -1.24 -0.11
C PHE A 83 0.28 0.00 -0.12
N ASN A 84 -0.03 0.56 1.03
CA ASN A 84 -0.92 1.72 1.19
C ASN A 84 -2.27 1.50 0.50
N SER A 85 -2.81 0.32 0.63
CA SER A 85 -4.01 -0.14 -0.08
C SER A 85 -5.14 -0.54 0.85
N GLN A 86 -5.14 -0.04 2.08
CA GLN A 86 -6.14 -0.40 3.08
C GLN A 86 -7.25 0.65 3.20
N ALA A 87 -8.39 0.22 3.70
CA ALA A 87 -9.43 1.15 4.15
C ALA A 87 -9.02 1.73 5.52
N PRO A 88 -9.32 2.98 5.82
CA PRO A 88 -10.10 3.93 5.02
C PRO A 88 -9.28 4.76 4.01
N ASP A 89 -7.99 4.51 3.91
CA ASP A 89 -7.08 5.36 3.13
C ASP A 89 -7.45 5.46 1.66
N ILE A 90 -7.79 4.32 1.02
CA ILE A 90 -8.19 4.33 -0.39
C ILE A 90 -9.39 5.25 -0.62
N GLY A 91 -10.43 5.13 0.21
CA GLY A 91 -11.62 5.95 0.08
C GLY A 91 -11.34 7.43 0.34
N ASN A 92 -10.52 7.73 1.32
CA ASN A 92 -10.14 9.11 1.62
C ASN A 92 -9.30 9.73 0.51
N ILE A 93 -8.38 8.95 -0.07
CA ILE A 93 -7.58 9.41 -1.21
C ILE A 93 -8.48 9.76 -2.40
N GLU A 94 -9.43 8.89 -2.74
CA GLU A 94 -10.36 9.15 -3.84
C GLU A 94 -11.22 10.38 -3.58
N LEU A 95 -11.74 10.52 -2.37
CA LEU A 95 -12.55 11.68 -2.00
C LEU A 95 -11.76 12.98 -2.13
N LEU A 96 -10.56 13.02 -1.60
CA LEU A 96 -9.71 14.21 -1.67
C LEU A 96 -9.29 14.52 -3.11
N LYS A 97 -8.92 13.49 -3.86
CA LYS A 97 -8.48 13.65 -5.25
C LYS A 97 -9.57 14.25 -6.14
N ASP A 98 -10.80 13.79 -5.97
CA ASP A 98 -11.90 14.17 -6.88
C ASP A 98 -12.67 15.40 -6.41
N HIS A 99 -12.69 15.70 -5.12
CA HIS A 99 -13.61 16.70 -4.58
C HIS A 99 -12.98 17.80 -3.72
N ALA A 100 -11.72 17.65 -3.28
CA ALA A 100 -11.11 18.63 -2.38
C ALA A 100 -10.57 19.85 -3.13
N SER A 101 -10.48 20.98 -2.42
CA SER A 101 -9.81 22.17 -2.92
C SER A 101 -8.28 21.92 -3.05
N SER A 102 -7.60 22.81 -3.78
CA SER A 102 -6.13 22.71 -3.89
C SER A 102 -5.44 22.78 -2.53
N GLU A 103 -5.95 23.62 -1.63
CA GLU A 103 -5.40 23.75 -0.28
C GLU A 103 -5.52 22.43 0.50
N LEU A 104 -6.69 21.80 0.48
CA LEU A 104 -6.91 20.53 1.16
C LEU A 104 -6.11 19.40 0.54
N LYS A 105 -5.96 19.40 -0.79
CA LYS A 105 -5.11 18.42 -1.46
C LYS A 105 -3.66 18.52 -1.02
N ASN A 106 -3.13 19.74 -0.93
CA ASN A 106 -1.75 19.92 -0.49
C ASN A 106 -1.55 19.53 0.96
N LYS A 107 -2.54 19.80 1.81
CA LYS A 107 -2.45 19.53 3.24
C LYS A 107 -2.63 18.05 3.59
N PHE A 108 -3.54 17.36 2.91
CA PHE A 108 -3.94 16.00 3.29
C PHE A 108 -3.70 14.95 2.21
N LEU A 109 -3.93 15.26 0.94
CA LEU A 109 -3.85 14.26 -0.12
C LEU A 109 -2.42 13.78 -0.35
N SER A 110 -1.48 14.71 -0.53
CA SER A 110 -0.09 14.34 -0.77
C SER A 110 0.53 13.53 0.36
N PRO A 111 0.37 13.93 1.64
CA PRO A 111 0.86 13.10 2.75
C PRO A 111 0.18 11.74 2.85
N LEU A 112 -1.11 11.67 2.52
CA LEU A 112 -1.85 10.41 2.58
C LEU A 112 -1.39 9.46 1.46
N ILE A 113 -1.17 9.97 0.26
CA ILE A 113 -0.64 9.17 -0.85
C ILE A 113 0.77 8.67 -0.54
N SER A 114 1.62 9.52 0.03
CA SER A 114 3.00 9.12 0.39
C SER A 114 3.07 8.18 1.59
N GLY A 115 2.00 8.07 2.34
CA GLY A 115 1.96 7.24 3.53
C GLY A 115 2.52 7.89 4.79
N GLU A 116 2.67 9.23 4.79
CA GLU A 116 3.13 9.97 5.97
C GLU A 116 2.07 10.06 7.08
N ILE A 117 0.81 9.97 6.69
CA ILE A 117 -0.31 10.01 7.66
C ILE A 117 -1.27 8.85 7.44
#